data_ea77667c3ff23b6a8012df98266ff8ae
#
_entry.id   ea77667c3ff23b6a8012df98266ff8ae
#
_cell.length_a   1.000
_cell.length_b   1.000
_cell.length_c   1.000
_cell.angle_alpha   90.00
_cell.angle_beta   90.00
_cell.angle_gamma   90.00
#
_symmetry.space_group_name_H-M   'P 1'
#
loop_
_entity.id
_entity.type
_entity.pdbx_description
1 polymer ?
#
loop_
_entity_poly.entity_id
_entity_poly.type
_entity_poly.pdbx_seq_one_letter_code
_entity_poly.pdbx_strand_id
1 'polypeptide(L)'
;NNYSLTIRCNLLINNPDGFSIKTIGENIYIEGGNKKGCVYAVITLLEKYLGCNYYSSTFKIIPTTKNIVLPEIDLSDEPKIDCRIVNISDQVDEEFIDWNRLNTIDEYFAKGYYVHTFNRLVPWQEFFKPHPEYFAFMNGKRIIDQLCLTNSDVLRLVIAKLEHDMKEQRDKVYWSVSQNDNFSYCQCDNCNEVIKEEKSPSGPVIRFVNAVAKHFPDKIISTLAYQF
;
A
#
# COMPACT_ATOMS: atom_id res chain seq x y z
N ASN A 1 -40.55 17.49 17.18
CA ASN A 1 -40.00 16.32 16.49
C ASN A 1 -38.56 16.12 16.97
N ASN A 2 -38.26 14.98 17.58
CA ASN A 2 -36.91 14.65 18.02
C ASN A 2 -36.24 13.80 16.92
N TYR A 3 -35.57 14.49 16.00
CA TYR A 3 -34.67 13.81 15.05
C TYR A 3 -33.38 13.41 15.75
N SER A 4 -32.87 12.23 15.48
CA SER A 4 -31.57 11.80 15.98
C SER A 4 -30.68 11.20 14.88
N LEU A 5 -29.40 11.41 15.02
CA LEU A 5 -28.35 10.75 14.26
C LEU A 5 -27.55 9.89 15.24
N THR A 6 -27.58 8.59 15.05
CA THR A 6 -26.84 7.63 15.88
C THR A 6 -25.71 7.01 15.07
N ILE A 7 -24.47 7.08 15.58
CA ILE A 7 -23.28 6.49 14.96
C ILE A 7 -22.69 5.47 15.94
N ARG A 8 -22.44 4.25 15.47
CA ARG A 8 -21.84 3.18 16.28
C ARG A 8 -20.98 2.22 15.46
N CYS A 9 -20.02 1.57 16.11
CA CYS A 9 -19.32 0.44 15.51
C CYS A 9 -20.18 -0.83 15.65
N ASN A 10 -20.25 -1.62 14.57
CA ASN A 10 -20.98 -2.88 14.51
C ASN A 10 -20.03 -3.98 14.01
N LEU A 11 -19.53 -4.81 14.93
CA LEU A 11 -18.59 -5.89 14.63
C LEU A 11 -19.18 -7.04 13.78
N LEU A 12 -20.47 -6.99 13.47
CA LEU A 12 -21.11 -7.93 12.53
C LEU A 12 -20.89 -7.54 11.06
N ILE A 13 -20.35 -6.35 10.79
CA ILE A 13 -19.91 -5.95 9.46
C ILE A 13 -18.59 -6.65 9.19
N ASN A 14 -18.57 -7.55 8.21
CA ASN A 14 -17.41 -8.41 7.92
C ASN A 14 -16.15 -7.62 7.48
N ASN A 15 -16.35 -6.61 6.63
CA ASN A 15 -15.24 -5.74 6.24
C ASN A 15 -15.08 -4.63 7.30
N PRO A 16 -13.91 -4.49 7.97
CA PRO A 16 -13.71 -3.46 8.99
C PRO A 16 -14.00 -2.04 8.50
N ASP A 17 -13.69 -1.73 7.25
CA ASP A 17 -13.93 -0.44 6.61
C ASP A 17 -15.34 -0.33 5.98
N GLY A 18 -16.14 -1.39 6.06
CA GLY A 18 -17.52 -1.41 5.59
C GLY A 18 -18.46 -0.63 6.53
N PHE A 19 -19.61 -0.22 5.97
CA PHE A 19 -20.60 0.55 6.73
C PHE A 19 -22.03 0.37 6.22
N SER A 20 -22.99 0.81 7.03
CA SER A 20 -24.39 0.99 6.62
C SER A 20 -24.95 2.32 7.12
N ILE A 21 -25.91 2.86 6.36
CA ILE A 21 -26.70 4.05 6.70
C ILE A 21 -28.16 3.68 6.52
N LYS A 22 -28.97 3.79 7.58
CA LYS A 22 -30.41 3.47 7.54
C LYS A 22 -31.26 4.55 8.16
N THR A 23 -32.33 4.90 7.50
CA THR A 23 -33.42 5.70 8.09
C THR A 23 -34.43 4.75 8.74
N ILE A 24 -34.77 4.99 9.99
CA ILE A 24 -35.81 4.27 10.73
C ILE A 24 -36.72 5.32 11.37
N GLY A 25 -37.91 5.49 10.81
CA GLY A 25 -38.80 6.60 11.18
C GLY A 25 -38.13 7.95 10.86
N GLU A 26 -38.00 8.82 11.84
CA GLU A 26 -37.37 10.15 11.71
C GLU A 26 -35.89 10.14 12.08
N ASN A 27 -35.30 8.97 12.32
CA ASN A 27 -33.92 8.85 12.81
C ASN A 27 -33.00 8.21 11.76
N ILE A 28 -31.73 8.61 11.77
CA ILE A 28 -30.68 8.04 10.93
C ILE A 28 -29.72 7.24 11.82
N TYR A 29 -29.46 6.01 11.40
CA TYR A 29 -28.51 5.11 12.03
C TYR A 29 -27.34 4.87 11.08
N ILE A 30 -26.14 5.13 11.58
CA ILE A 30 -24.89 4.87 10.90
C ILE A 30 -24.14 3.79 11.68
N GLU A 31 -23.77 2.72 11.00
CA GLU A 31 -22.97 1.65 11.55
C GLU A 31 -21.72 1.43 10.69
N GLY A 32 -20.54 1.36 11.32
CA GLY A 32 -19.28 1.02 10.68
C GLY A 32 -18.67 -0.23 11.29
N GLY A 33 -17.97 -1.05 10.51
CA GLY A 33 -17.25 -2.22 11.02
C GLY A 33 -16.12 -1.84 11.98
N ASN A 34 -15.54 -0.65 11.79
CA ASN A 34 -14.60 0.00 12.70
C ASN A 34 -14.80 1.53 12.69
N LYS A 35 -13.85 2.27 13.30
CA LYS A 35 -13.89 3.75 13.29
C LYS A 35 -13.84 4.35 11.88
N LYS A 36 -13.02 3.79 10.96
CA LYS A 36 -12.95 4.23 9.56
C LYS A 36 -14.27 4.00 8.83
N GLY A 37 -14.88 2.82 8.98
CA GLY A 37 -16.19 2.54 8.42
C GLY A 37 -17.23 3.58 8.85
N CYS A 38 -17.23 4.01 10.13
CA CYS A 38 -18.09 5.08 10.59
C CYS A 38 -17.80 6.42 9.90
N VAL A 39 -16.53 6.79 9.73
CA VAL A 39 -16.12 8.00 9.01
C VAL A 39 -16.56 7.93 7.54
N TYR A 40 -16.35 6.81 6.88
CA TYR A 40 -16.76 6.62 5.48
C TYR A 40 -18.28 6.71 5.29
N ALA A 41 -19.05 6.21 6.25
CA ALA A 41 -20.51 6.37 6.23
C ALA A 41 -20.93 7.84 6.36
N VAL A 42 -20.33 8.59 7.29
CA VAL A 42 -20.62 10.03 7.43
C VAL A 42 -20.23 10.79 6.17
N ILE A 43 -19.05 10.54 5.62
CA ILE A 43 -18.60 11.16 4.36
C ILE A 43 -19.59 10.80 3.24
N THR A 44 -20.03 9.55 3.14
CA THR A 44 -21.02 9.14 2.13
C THR A 44 -22.36 9.87 2.28
N LEU A 45 -22.81 10.09 3.51
CA LEU A 45 -23.99 10.90 3.79
C LEU A 45 -23.80 12.35 3.32
N LEU A 46 -22.65 12.95 3.62
CA LEU A 46 -22.31 14.31 3.23
C LEU A 46 -22.21 14.47 1.71
N GLU A 47 -21.52 13.55 1.04
CA GLU A 47 -21.35 13.59 -0.42
C GLU A 47 -22.66 13.36 -1.16
N LYS A 48 -23.27 12.21 -0.90
CA LYS A 48 -24.35 11.68 -1.72
C LYS A 48 -25.68 12.41 -1.49
N TYR A 49 -25.93 12.87 -0.27
CA TYR A 49 -27.22 13.42 0.11
C TYR A 49 -27.17 14.93 0.43
N LEU A 50 -26.01 15.46 0.79
CA LEU A 50 -25.86 16.87 1.11
C LEU A 50 -25.02 17.65 0.10
N GLY A 51 -24.43 16.99 -0.89
CA GLY A 51 -23.64 17.60 -1.96
C GLY A 51 -22.31 18.20 -1.52
N CYS A 52 -21.80 17.79 -0.35
CA CYS A 52 -20.47 18.18 0.11
C CYS A 52 -19.39 17.45 -0.70
N ASN A 53 -18.29 18.12 -0.98
CA ASN A 53 -17.15 17.51 -1.65
C ASN A 53 -15.84 18.11 -1.14
N TYR A 54 -14.83 17.26 -0.97
CA TYR A 54 -13.49 17.63 -0.59
C TYR A 54 -12.50 17.21 -1.68
N TYR A 55 -11.88 18.16 -2.35
CA TYR A 55 -10.94 17.91 -3.44
C TYR A 55 -9.48 18.14 -3.04
N SER A 56 -9.25 19.07 -2.11
CA SER A 56 -7.94 19.36 -1.54
C SER A 56 -8.09 20.22 -0.28
N SER A 57 -7.01 20.42 0.48
CA SER A 57 -6.97 21.32 1.64
C SER A 57 -7.42 22.74 1.33
N THR A 58 -7.31 23.17 0.08
CA THR A 58 -7.67 24.52 -0.39
C THR A 58 -8.97 24.58 -1.19
N PHE A 59 -9.55 23.43 -1.54
CA PHE A 59 -10.77 23.39 -2.36
C PHE A 59 -11.79 22.38 -1.85
N LYS A 60 -12.87 22.92 -1.26
CA LYS A 60 -14.02 22.17 -0.73
C LYS A 60 -15.31 22.78 -1.26
N ILE A 61 -16.32 21.96 -1.46
CA ILE A 61 -17.67 22.40 -1.75
C ILE A 61 -18.54 22.05 -0.55
N ILE A 62 -19.14 23.08 0.09
CA ILE A 62 -20.12 22.92 1.16
C ILE A 62 -21.36 23.73 0.75
N PRO A 63 -22.43 23.06 0.30
CA PRO A 63 -23.64 23.76 -0.13
C PRO A 63 -24.27 24.54 1.00
N THR A 64 -24.68 25.78 0.72
CA THR A 64 -25.44 26.59 1.68
C THR A 64 -26.93 26.28 1.51
N THR A 65 -27.46 25.41 2.35
CA THR A 65 -28.85 24.98 2.31
C THR A 65 -29.53 25.35 3.64
N LYS A 66 -30.67 26.08 3.55
CA LYS A 66 -31.43 26.47 4.75
C LYS A 66 -32.25 25.30 5.34
N ASN A 67 -32.73 24.42 4.48
CA ASN A 67 -33.53 23.26 4.88
C ASN A 67 -32.94 22.01 4.27
N ILE A 68 -32.59 21.04 5.10
CA ILE A 68 -32.10 19.73 4.67
C ILE A 68 -33.28 18.76 4.72
N VAL A 69 -33.59 18.15 3.56
CA VAL A 69 -34.60 17.09 3.48
C VAL A 69 -33.87 15.84 2.96
N LEU A 70 -33.78 14.83 3.80
CA LEU A 70 -33.18 13.55 3.43
C LEU A 70 -34.25 12.57 2.99
N PRO A 71 -34.03 11.77 1.94
CA PRO A 71 -34.90 10.66 1.58
C PRO A 71 -34.80 9.54 2.62
N GLU A 72 -35.66 8.54 2.50
CA GLU A 72 -35.42 7.26 3.18
C GLU A 72 -34.14 6.64 2.62
N ILE A 73 -33.24 6.24 3.52
CA ILE A 73 -31.93 5.68 3.20
C ILE A 73 -31.85 4.24 3.70
N ASP A 74 -31.52 3.31 2.85
CA ASP A 74 -31.05 1.95 3.17
C ASP A 74 -29.83 1.67 2.27
N LEU A 75 -28.66 2.00 2.78
CA LEU A 75 -27.39 1.90 2.07
C LEU A 75 -26.39 1.09 2.88
N SER A 76 -25.75 0.12 2.24
CA SER A 76 -24.58 -0.54 2.77
C SER A 76 -23.50 -0.55 1.69
N ASP A 77 -22.26 -0.30 2.09
CA ASP A 77 -21.11 -0.32 1.19
C ASP A 77 -19.85 -0.78 1.92
N GLU A 78 -18.89 -1.28 1.16
CA GLU A 78 -17.60 -1.72 1.65
C GLU A 78 -16.52 -1.57 0.58
N PRO A 79 -15.29 -1.21 0.93
CA PRO A 79 -14.18 -1.19 -0.01
C PRO A 79 -13.93 -2.59 -0.60
N LYS A 80 -13.73 -2.64 -1.93
CA LYS A 80 -13.40 -3.90 -2.65
C LYS A 80 -11.89 -4.14 -2.73
N ILE A 81 -11.07 -3.14 -2.38
CA ILE A 81 -9.61 -3.18 -2.35
C ILE A 81 -9.17 -2.80 -0.95
N ASP A 82 -8.38 -3.63 -0.31
CA ASP A 82 -7.94 -3.41 1.07
C ASP A 82 -6.93 -2.27 1.18
N CYS A 83 -5.89 -2.30 0.35
CA CYS A 83 -4.81 -1.31 0.37
C CYS A 83 -5.03 -0.25 -0.72
N ARG A 84 -5.44 0.94 -0.32
CA ARG A 84 -5.82 2.07 -1.18
C ARG A 84 -4.91 3.26 -0.93
N ILE A 85 -3.70 3.20 -1.47
CA ILE A 85 -2.67 4.22 -1.28
C ILE A 85 -2.51 5.01 -2.57
N VAL A 86 -2.48 6.34 -2.46
CA VAL A 86 -2.10 7.23 -3.55
C VAL A 86 -0.77 7.91 -3.19
N ASN A 87 0.12 8.02 -4.16
CA ASN A 87 1.38 8.73 -4.01
C ASN A 87 1.26 10.09 -4.72
N ILE A 88 0.64 11.04 -4.03
CA ILE A 88 0.49 12.42 -4.49
C ILE A 88 1.27 13.31 -3.51
N SER A 89 2.19 14.14 -4.03
CA SER A 89 2.92 15.09 -3.19
C SER A 89 2.03 16.26 -2.75
N ASP A 90 2.31 16.80 -1.58
CA ASP A 90 2.01 18.18 -1.09
C ASP A 90 0.55 18.58 -0.80
N GLN A 91 -0.48 17.84 -1.18
CA GLN A 91 -1.89 18.24 -0.93
C GLN A 91 -2.74 17.15 -0.28
N VAL A 92 -2.12 16.08 0.18
CA VAL A 92 -2.79 14.97 0.84
C VAL A 92 -2.69 15.17 2.36
N ASP A 93 -3.73 15.72 2.93
CA ASP A 93 -3.91 15.77 4.39
C ASP A 93 -4.80 14.60 4.87
N GLU A 94 -4.94 14.45 6.18
CA GLU A 94 -5.77 13.39 6.77
C GLU A 94 -7.23 13.49 6.30
N GLU A 95 -7.75 14.71 6.14
CA GLU A 95 -9.12 14.93 5.68
C GLU A 95 -9.31 14.45 4.23
N PHE A 96 -8.31 14.66 3.36
CA PHE A 96 -8.33 14.13 1.99
C PHE A 96 -8.27 12.60 1.98
N ILE A 97 -7.41 12.00 2.82
CA ILE A 97 -7.28 10.54 2.94
C ILE A 97 -8.62 9.93 3.35
N ASP A 98 -9.22 10.44 4.40
CA ASP A 98 -10.50 9.95 4.92
C ASP A 98 -11.63 10.15 3.91
N TRP A 99 -11.71 11.36 3.30
CA TRP A 99 -12.74 11.68 2.32
C TRP A 99 -12.71 10.77 1.10
N ASN A 100 -11.52 10.47 0.61
CA ASN A 100 -11.33 9.58 -0.55
C ASN A 100 -11.20 8.10 -0.17
N ARG A 101 -11.45 7.74 1.10
CA ARG A 101 -11.41 6.37 1.63
C ARG A 101 -10.06 5.70 1.39
N LEU A 102 -8.99 6.48 1.51
CA LEU A 102 -7.62 6.03 1.30
C LEU A 102 -7.00 5.50 2.59
N ASN A 103 -5.83 4.91 2.44
CA ASN A 103 -4.99 4.45 3.52
C ASN A 103 -3.65 5.18 3.49
N THR A 104 -3.00 5.27 4.63
CA THR A 104 -1.60 5.69 4.70
C THR A 104 -0.66 4.52 4.43
N ILE A 105 0.57 4.83 4.01
CA ILE A 105 1.61 3.82 3.80
C ILE A 105 1.83 3.03 5.09
N ASP A 106 1.94 3.73 6.22
CA ASP A 106 2.26 3.15 7.52
C ASP A 106 1.14 2.27 8.10
N GLU A 107 -0.09 2.35 7.59
CA GLU A 107 -1.16 1.43 7.98
C GLU A 107 -0.89 0.01 7.50
N TYR A 108 -0.36 -0.14 6.30
CA TYR A 108 -0.18 -1.43 5.64
C TYR A 108 1.27 -1.90 5.63
N PHE A 109 2.18 -1.06 5.17
CA PHE A 109 3.57 -1.44 4.98
C PHE A 109 4.38 -1.34 6.27
N ALA A 110 5.35 -2.23 6.41
CA ALA A 110 6.39 -2.09 7.42
C ALA A 110 7.21 -0.82 7.14
N LYS A 111 7.59 -0.12 8.20
CA LYS A 111 8.32 1.14 8.11
C LYS A 111 9.63 0.96 7.34
N GLY A 112 9.77 1.71 6.25
CA GLY A 112 10.93 1.66 5.36
C GLY A 112 10.86 0.51 4.32
N TYR A 113 9.70 -0.15 4.19
CA TYR A 113 9.50 -1.27 3.26
C TYR A 113 8.34 -1.03 2.28
N TYR A 114 8.18 0.23 1.82
CA TYR A 114 7.17 0.57 0.82
C TYR A 114 7.69 0.36 -0.62
N VAL A 115 8.78 1.02 -0.99
CA VAL A 115 9.40 0.96 -2.32
C VAL A 115 10.93 1.10 -2.23
N HIS A 116 11.66 0.70 -3.29
CA HIS A 116 13.11 0.92 -3.45
C HIS A 116 13.97 0.37 -2.30
N THR A 117 13.72 -0.89 -1.94
CA THR A 117 14.25 -1.48 -0.71
C THR A 117 15.59 -2.21 -0.87
N PHE A 118 16.09 -2.42 -2.09
CA PHE A 118 17.31 -3.21 -2.30
C PHE A 118 18.52 -2.67 -1.53
N ASN A 119 18.72 -1.34 -1.49
CA ASN A 119 19.83 -0.78 -0.71
C ASN A 119 19.63 -0.88 0.81
N ARG A 120 18.38 -0.97 1.29
CA ARG A 120 18.07 -1.26 2.69
C ARG A 120 18.35 -2.72 3.03
N LEU A 121 18.02 -3.63 2.11
CA LEU A 121 18.16 -5.07 2.29
C LEU A 121 19.62 -5.53 2.19
N VAL A 122 20.37 -4.96 1.24
CA VAL A 122 21.81 -5.23 1.03
C VAL A 122 22.52 -3.90 0.81
N PRO A 123 22.92 -3.20 1.89
CA PRO A 123 23.57 -1.90 1.81
C PRO A 123 24.90 -1.97 1.06
N TRP A 124 25.03 -1.21 -0.04
CA TRP A 124 26.25 -1.21 -0.84
C TRP A 124 27.47 -0.71 -0.05
N GLN A 125 27.27 0.16 0.93
CA GLN A 125 28.34 0.69 1.81
C GLN A 125 29.06 -0.41 2.58
N GLU A 126 28.34 -1.47 2.94
CA GLU A 126 28.87 -2.62 3.70
C GLU A 126 29.38 -3.72 2.76
N PHE A 127 28.61 -4.01 1.72
CA PHE A 127 28.81 -5.23 0.94
C PHE A 127 29.55 -5.04 -0.38
N PHE A 128 29.59 -3.85 -0.96
CA PHE A 128 30.16 -3.71 -2.31
C PHE A 128 31.67 -3.96 -2.36
N LYS A 129 32.42 -3.45 -1.38
CA LYS A 129 33.88 -3.61 -1.37
C LYS A 129 34.32 -5.07 -1.15
N PRO A 130 33.77 -5.84 -0.17
CA PRO A 130 34.13 -7.23 0.02
C PRO A 130 33.44 -8.19 -0.98
N HIS A 131 32.28 -7.84 -1.50
CA HIS A 131 31.43 -8.70 -2.32
C HIS A 131 30.84 -7.96 -3.51
N PRO A 132 31.65 -7.48 -4.47
CA PRO A 132 31.14 -6.77 -5.64
C PRO A 132 30.18 -7.64 -6.48
N GLU A 133 30.30 -8.97 -6.44
CA GLU A 133 29.44 -9.93 -7.13
C GLU A 133 27.98 -9.94 -6.64
N TYR A 134 27.68 -9.34 -5.50
CA TYR A 134 26.30 -9.17 -5.01
C TYR A 134 25.54 -8.09 -5.76
N PHE A 135 26.25 -7.24 -6.49
CA PHE A 135 25.70 -6.09 -7.17
C PHE A 135 25.67 -6.30 -8.69
N ALA A 136 24.87 -5.50 -9.37
CA ALA A 136 24.63 -5.62 -10.79
C ALA A 136 25.94 -5.50 -11.61
N PHE A 137 26.09 -6.38 -12.60
CA PHE A 137 27.13 -6.29 -13.61
C PHE A 137 26.56 -5.59 -14.82
N MET A 138 27.16 -4.48 -15.22
CA MET A 138 26.70 -3.69 -16.35
C MET A 138 27.90 -3.00 -17.03
N ASN A 139 27.93 -3.00 -18.37
CA ASN A 139 29.00 -2.40 -19.13
C ASN A 139 30.43 -2.86 -18.71
N GLY A 140 30.59 -4.16 -18.46
CA GLY A 140 31.88 -4.77 -18.13
C GLY A 140 32.35 -4.58 -16.68
N LYS A 141 31.53 -4.00 -15.78
CA LYS A 141 31.91 -3.77 -14.38
C LYS A 141 30.73 -4.00 -13.42
N ARG A 142 31.05 -4.23 -12.14
CA ARG A 142 30.05 -4.23 -11.07
C ARG A 142 29.72 -2.79 -10.64
N ILE A 143 28.44 -2.52 -10.44
CA ILE A 143 27.90 -1.20 -10.06
C ILE A 143 26.94 -1.36 -8.87
N ILE A 144 26.85 -0.31 -8.05
CA ILE A 144 26.07 -0.30 -6.81
C ILE A 144 24.58 -0.05 -7.02
N ASP A 145 24.15 0.25 -8.23
CA ASP A 145 22.81 0.76 -8.53
C ASP A 145 21.71 -0.27 -8.27
N GLN A 146 21.99 -1.55 -8.53
CA GLN A 146 21.07 -2.67 -8.32
C GLN A 146 21.79 -3.90 -7.80
N LEU A 147 21.04 -4.91 -7.39
CA LEU A 147 21.56 -6.21 -6.95
C LEU A 147 21.70 -7.20 -8.12
N CYS A 148 22.55 -8.20 -7.95
CA CYS A 148 22.61 -9.38 -8.81
C CYS A 148 21.60 -10.42 -8.31
N LEU A 149 20.43 -10.47 -8.90
CA LEU A 149 19.28 -11.23 -8.39
C LEU A 149 19.34 -12.74 -8.67
N THR A 150 20.35 -13.21 -9.42
CA THR A 150 20.65 -14.64 -9.59
C THR A 150 21.74 -15.12 -8.62
N ASN A 151 22.28 -14.22 -7.79
CA ASN A 151 23.24 -14.59 -6.75
C ASN A 151 22.53 -15.15 -5.52
N SER A 152 22.85 -16.40 -5.16
CA SER A 152 22.22 -17.10 -4.03
C SER A 152 22.54 -16.48 -2.67
N ASP A 153 23.69 -15.83 -2.53
CA ASP A 153 24.09 -15.18 -1.28
C ASP A 153 23.26 -13.92 -1.05
N VAL A 154 22.97 -13.17 -2.12
CA VAL A 154 22.06 -12.03 -2.08
C VAL A 154 20.66 -12.46 -1.60
N LEU A 155 20.15 -13.59 -2.10
CA LEU A 155 18.86 -14.12 -1.65
C LEU A 155 18.89 -14.46 -0.15
N ARG A 156 19.96 -15.13 0.32
CA ARG A 156 20.10 -15.45 1.75
C ARG A 156 20.19 -14.21 2.63
N LEU A 157 20.95 -13.19 2.21
CA LEU A 157 21.06 -11.92 2.93
C LEU A 157 19.71 -11.20 3.03
N VAL A 158 18.96 -11.13 1.92
CA VAL A 158 17.63 -10.51 1.89
C VAL A 158 16.67 -11.24 2.82
N ILE A 159 16.63 -12.56 2.79
CA ILE A 159 15.80 -13.37 3.69
C ILE A 159 16.18 -13.11 5.16
N ALA A 160 17.47 -13.20 5.50
CA ALA A 160 17.93 -13.00 6.87
C ALA A 160 17.62 -11.58 7.39
N LYS A 161 17.76 -10.56 6.53
CA LYS A 161 17.42 -9.17 6.90
C LYS A 161 15.92 -9.00 7.13
N LEU A 162 15.09 -9.59 6.28
CA LEU A 162 13.63 -9.57 6.45
C LEU A 162 13.20 -10.32 7.72
N GLU A 163 13.76 -11.50 7.98
CA GLU A 163 13.48 -12.25 9.23
C GLU A 163 13.80 -11.44 10.49
N HIS A 164 14.90 -10.69 10.45
CA HIS A 164 15.29 -9.81 11.56
C HIS A 164 14.27 -8.67 11.72
N ASP A 165 13.98 -7.92 10.66
CA ASP A 165 13.15 -6.72 10.72
C ASP A 165 11.66 -7.04 10.95
N MET A 166 11.19 -8.20 10.51
CA MET A 166 9.84 -8.70 10.79
C MET A 166 9.61 -9.03 12.28
N LYS A 167 10.66 -9.37 13.03
CA LYS A 167 10.56 -9.56 14.49
C LYS A 167 10.28 -8.26 15.23
N GLU A 168 10.73 -7.13 14.68
CA GLU A 168 10.53 -5.80 15.26
C GLU A 168 9.17 -5.19 14.87
N GLN A 169 8.60 -5.60 13.73
CA GLN A 169 7.35 -5.08 13.19
C GLN A 169 6.35 -6.22 12.91
N ARG A 170 6.02 -6.99 13.94
CA ARG A 170 5.24 -8.24 13.84
C ARG A 170 3.82 -8.05 13.33
N ASP A 171 3.23 -6.89 13.59
CA ASP A 171 1.88 -6.50 13.16
C ASP A 171 1.80 -6.21 11.66
N LYS A 172 2.93 -5.98 11.00
CA LYS A 172 2.96 -5.64 9.57
C LYS A 172 2.91 -6.89 8.69
N VAL A 173 2.04 -6.80 7.69
CA VAL A 173 1.83 -7.88 6.71
C VAL A 173 2.51 -7.57 5.38
N TYR A 174 2.56 -6.29 4.96
CA TYR A 174 3.08 -5.85 3.68
C TYR A 174 4.56 -5.46 3.76
N TRP A 175 5.39 -6.09 2.92
CA TRP A 175 6.84 -5.89 2.86
C TRP A 175 7.29 -5.79 1.41
N SER A 176 7.94 -4.71 1.04
CA SER A 176 8.46 -4.56 -0.31
C SER A 176 9.88 -5.12 -0.43
N VAL A 177 10.10 -5.88 -1.50
CA VAL A 177 11.42 -6.30 -1.98
C VAL A 177 11.54 -5.79 -3.40
N SER A 178 12.04 -4.58 -3.56
CA SER A 178 11.96 -3.85 -4.82
C SER A 178 13.25 -3.14 -5.20
N GLN A 179 13.44 -3.05 -6.50
CA GLN A 179 14.59 -2.40 -7.13
C GLN A 179 14.73 -0.93 -6.74
N ASN A 180 15.97 -0.42 -6.77
CA ASN A 180 16.26 0.99 -6.60
C ASN A 180 15.72 1.80 -7.79
N ASP A 181 15.43 3.08 -7.60
CA ASP A 181 14.82 3.95 -8.60
C ASP A 181 15.81 4.40 -9.69
N ASN A 182 16.13 3.50 -10.58
CA ASN A 182 16.97 3.76 -11.75
C ASN A 182 16.77 2.68 -12.83
N PHE A 183 17.33 2.89 -14.02
CA PHE A 183 17.22 2.02 -15.20
C PHE A 183 18.27 0.90 -15.25
N SER A 184 19.13 0.78 -14.24
CA SER A 184 20.18 -0.25 -14.21
C SER A 184 19.61 -1.62 -13.86
N TYR A 185 20.15 -2.67 -14.47
CA TYR A 185 19.87 -4.07 -14.10
C TYR A 185 21.10 -4.93 -14.36
N CYS A 186 21.17 -6.08 -13.72
CA CYS A 186 22.32 -6.97 -13.84
C CYS A 186 22.32 -7.68 -15.20
N GLN A 187 23.45 -7.59 -15.91
CA GLN A 187 23.70 -8.19 -17.23
C GLN A 187 24.80 -9.28 -17.16
N CYS A 188 25.03 -9.89 -15.99
CA CYS A 188 25.90 -11.07 -15.91
C CYS A 188 25.26 -12.26 -16.61
N ASP A 189 26.04 -13.29 -16.95
CA ASP A 189 25.58 -14.44 -17.73
C ASP A 189 24.32 -15.08 -17.14
N ASN A 190 24.30 -15.36 -15.86
CA ASN A 190 23.14 -15.96 -15.20
C ASN A 190 21.89 -15.07 -15.25
N CYS A 191 22.05 -13.75 -15.06
CA CYS A 191 20.91 -12.82 -15.18
C CYS A 191 20.43 -12.74 -16.63
N ASN A 192 21.34 -12.71 -17.61
CA ASN A 192 20.99 -12.68 -19.02
C ASN A 192 20.28 -13.97 -19.48
N GLU A 193 20.62 -15.12 -18.93
CA GLU A 193 19.88 -16.38 -19.20
C GLU A 193 18.43 -16.25 -18.73
N VAL A 194 18.20 -15.76 -17.51
CA VAL A 194 16.85 -15.52 -16.98
C VAL A 194 16.09 -14.48 -17.81
N ILE A 195 16.75 -13.38 -18.20
CA ILE A 195 16.15 -12.35 -19.07
C ILE A 195 15.71 -12.95 -20.40
N LYS A 196 16.53 -13.83 -20.99
CA LYS A 196 16.23 -14.50 -22.24
C LYS A 196 15.05 -15.48 -22.11
N GLU A 197 14.98 -16.23 -21.03
CA GLU A 197 13.89 -17.17 -20.75
C GLU A 197 12.57 -16.43 -20.53
N GLU A 198 12.57 -15.40 -19.70
CA GLU A 198 11.39 -14.60 -19.35
C GLU A 198 11.05 -13.53 -20.41
N LYS A 199 11.94 -13.31 -21.38
CA LYS A 199 11.81 -12.29 -22.44
C LYS A 199 11.64 -10.88 -21.89
N SER A 200 12.18 -10.62 -20.69
CA SER A 200 12.08 -9.34 -20.00
C SER A 200 13.22 -9.14 -19.01
N PRO A 201 13.83 -7.95 -18.94
CA PRO A 201 14.78 -7.61 -17.89
C PRO A 201 14.18 -7.65 -16.46
N SER A 202 12.85 -7.57 -16.33
CA SER A 202 12.14 -7.78 -15.04
C SER A 202 12.10 -9.25 -14.60
N GLY A 203 12.43 -10.21 -15.47
CA GLY A 203 12.42 -11.63 -15.16
C GLY A 203 13.19 -12.01 -13.90
N PRO A 204 14.47 -11.60 -13.76
CA PRO A 204 15.24 -11.82 -12.53
C PRO A 204 14.58 -11.24 -11.29
N VAL A 205 13.94 -10.06 -11.38
CA VAL A 205 13.23 -9.41 -10.26
C VAL A 205 12.09 -10.30 -9.78
N ILE A 206 11.22 -10.71 -10.69
CA ILE A 206 10.03 -11.51 -10.36
C ILE A 206 10.43 -12.88 -9.81
N ARG A 207 11.43 -13.57 -10.41
CA ARG A 207 11.92 -14.85 -9.88
C ARG A 207 12.50 -14.72 -8.47
N PHE A 208 13.31 -13.68 -8.24
CA PHE A 208 13.91 -13.40 -6.94
C PHE A 208 12.84 -13.12 -5.87
N VAL A 209 11.92 -12.22 -6.17
CA VAL A 209 10.83 -11.84 -5.23
C VAL A 209 9.93 -13.03 -4.93
N ASN A 210 9.62 -13.86 -5.92
CA ASN A 210 8.87 -15.11 -5.71
C ASN A 210 9.62 -16.08 -4.78
N ALA A 211 10.95 -16.17 -4.90
CA ALA A 211 11.77 -16.99 -4.00
C ALA A 211 11.73 -16.46 -2.56
N VAL A 212 11.80 -15.13 -2.37
CA VAL A 212 11.61 -14.49 -1.06
C VAL A 212 10.21 -14.74 -0.52
N ALA A 213 9.17 -14.53 -1.33
CA ALA A 213 7.78 -14.71 -0.90
C ALA A 213 7.46 -16.13 -0.45
N LYS A 214 8.03 -17.14 -1.10
CA LYS A 214 7.92 -18.54 -0.67
C LYS A 214 8.46 -18.81 0.73
N HIS A 215 9.42 -18.02 1.20
CA HIS A 215 9.99 -18.13 2.53
C HIS A 215 9.06 -17.51 3.61
N PHE A 216 8.21 -16.56 3.23
CA PHE A 216 7.31 -15.83 4.12
C PHE A 216 5.83 -15.99 3.72
N PRO A 217 5.25 -17.20 3.86
CA PRO A 217 3.89 -17.48 3.36
C PRO A 217 2.78 -16.71 4.11
N ASP A 218 3.08 -16.19 5.29
CA ASP A 218 2.18 -15.37 6.13
C ASP A 218 2.30 -13.86 5.87
N LYS A 219 3.17 -13.46 4.92
CA LYS A 219 3.42 -12.06 4.55
C LYS A 219 3.07 -11.80 3.09
N ILE A 220 2.79 -10.54 2.79
CA ILE A 220 2.61 -10.07 1.41
C ILE A 220 3.92 -9.40 0.99
N ILE A 221 4.66 -10.05 0.10
CA ILE A 221 5.89 -9.51 -0.47
C ILE A 221 5.55 -8.80 -1.78
N SER A 222 5.59 -7.49 -1.76
CA SER A 222 5.36 -6.66 -2.95
C SER A 222 6.67 -6.32 -3.66
N THR A 223 6.58 -5.96 -4.93
CA THR A 223 7.71 -5.48 -5.72
C THR A 223 7.27 -4.47 -6.77
N LEU A 224 8.26 -3.88 -7.41
CA LEU A 224 8.11 -3.03 -8.59
C LEU A 224 8.79 -3.75 -9.77
N ALA A 225 8.05 -3.96 -10.85
CA ALA A 225 8.58 -4.42 -12.14
C ALA A 225 8.30 -3.29 -13.14
N TYR A 226 9.13 -2.25 -13.08
CA TYR A 226 9.01 -1.05 -13.90
C TYR A 226 10.42 -0.56 -14.29
N GLN A 227 10.54 0.41 -15.14
CA GLN A 227 11.78 0.93 -15.70
C GLN A 227 12.39 0.05 -16.83
N PHE A 228 12.16 -1.26 -16.85
CA PHE A 228 12.66 -2.20 -17.86
C PHE A 228 11.77 -3.45 -17.96
#